data_a0dc2a2d9928eb39aab4b19ad8971aab
#
_entry.id   a0dc2a2d9928eb39aab4b19ad8971aab
#
_cell.length_a   1.000
_cell.length_b   1.000
_cell.length_c   1.000
_cell.angle_alpha   90.00
_cell.angle_beta   90.00
_cell.angle_gamma   90.00
#
_symmetry.space_group_name_H-M   'P 1'
#
loop_
_entity.id
_entity.type
_entity.pdbx_description
1 polymer ?
#
loop_
_entity_poly.entity_id
_entity_poly.type
_entity_poly.pdbx_seq_one_letter_code
_entity_poly.pdbx_strand_id
1 'polypeptide(L)'
;MCGIGGYWSPKNSSDENVAKLLLQPLRKRGPDHQDYWLAENIGLALCHSRLAIIDTSNKGVQPMHSFNNRYVICFNGEIYNYKEIRENLDKSGYKYQWKSNTDTETILAAIQFWGIEKAITKLDGMFAFCLWDKTEESLYLARDRIGEKPLYYYINKNLLIFGSEIRVLKKHPLMIKEINYENISEYFDYGFISGENTIYKNVRKVRPGTFVKL
;
A
#
# COMPACT_ATOMS: atom_id res chain seq x y z
N MET A 1 1.45 -4.78 13.46
CA MET A 1 1.74 -4.50 12.03
C MET A 1 0.67 -3.59 11.49
N CYS A 2 1.04 -2.58 10.72
CA CYS A 2 0.07 -1.71 10.05
C CYS A 2 -0.83 -2.49 9.08
N GLY A 3 -1.90 -1.87 8.65
CA GLY A 3 -2.78 -2.37 7.61
C GLY A 3 -3.01 -1.31 6.54
N ILE A 4 -2.93 -1.69 5.28
CA ILE A 4 -3.24 -0.83 4.15
C ILE A 4 -4.40 -1.39 3.36
N GLY A 5 -5.17 -0.51 2.74
CA GLY A 5 -6.26 -0.85 1.86
C GLY A 5 -6.66 0.34 1.00
N GLY A 6 -7.52 0.09 0.03
CA GLY A 6 -8.03 1.14 -0.82
C GLY A 6 -8.69 0.60 -2.06
N TYR A 7 -9.18 1.51 -2.88
CA TYR A 7 -9.74 1.20 -4.19
C TYR A 7 -9.55 2.37 -5.15
N TRP A 8 -9.58 2.05 -6.43
CA TRP A 8 -9.59 3.04 -7.50
C TRP A 8 -10.65 2.67 -8.55
N SER A 9 -11.54 3.62 -8.84
CA SER A 9 -12.62 3.49 -9.81
C SER A 9 -12.72 4.78 -10.64
N PRO A 10 -11.90 4.96 -11.67
CA PRO A 10 -11.71 6.25 -12.37
C PRO A 10 -12.97 6.89 -12.94
N LYS A 11 -14.05 6.09 -13.14
CA LYS A 11 -15.33 6.58 -13.69
C LYS A 11 -16.34 6.99 -12.62
N ASN A 12 -16.00 6.83 -11.34
CA ASN A 12 -16.90 7.12 -10.22
C ASN A 12 -16.20 8.11 -9.27
N SER A 13 -16.99 8.79 -8.45
CA SER A 13 -16.44 9.52 -7.31
C SER A 13 -16.02 8.55 -6.21
N SER A 14 -15.02 8.91 -5.42
CA SER A 14 -14.69 8.14 -4.21
C SER A 14 -15.79 8.34 -3.15
N ASP A 15 -16.04 7.28 -2.38
CA ASP A 15 -17.08 7.22 -1.35
C ASP A 15 -16.43 6.99 0.03
N GLU A 16 -16.66 7.93 0.92
CA GLU A 16 -16.17 7.86 2.30
C GLU A 16 -16.70 6.63 3.04
N ASN A 17 -17.95 6.24 2.82
CA ASN A 17 -18.53 5.07 3.47
C ASN A 17 -17.81 3.78 3.03
N VAL A 18 -17.45 3.69 1.76
CA VAL A 18 -16.66 2.56 1.24
C VAL A 18 -15.27 2.56 1.88
N ALA A 19 -14.60 3.70 2.00
CA ALA A 19 -13.30 3.80 2.68
C ALA A 19 -13.40 3.32 4.14
N LYS A 20 -14.42 3.75 4.86
CA LYS A 20 -14.69 3.31 6.25
C LYS A 20 -14.96 1.80 6.33
N LEU A 21 -15.68 1.21 5.35
CA LEU A 21 -15.88 -0.24 5.30
C LEU A 21 -14.56 -1.00 5.12
N LEU A 22 -13.63 -0.48 4.30
CA LEU A 22 -12.31 -1.10 4.09
C LEU A 22 -11.42 -1.02 5.34
N LEU A 23 -11.56 0.02 6.17
CA LEU A 23 -10.81 0.17 7.42
C LEU A 23 -11.23 -0.83 8.50
N GLN A 24 -12.50 -1.24 8.55
CA GLN A 24 -13.00 -2.13 9.60
C GLN A 24 -12.14 -3.38 9.82
N PRO A 25 -11.81 -4.20 8.80
CA PRO A 25 -10.98 -5.39 8.99
C PRO A 25 -9.51 -5.06 9.31
N LEU A 26 -9.03 -3.86 9.03
CA LEU A 26 -7.66 -3.44 9.30
C LEU A 26 -7.41 -3.06 10.75
N ARG A 27 -8.43 -2.76 11.54
CA ARG A 27 -8.32 -2.30 12.93
C ARG A 27 -7.48 -3.22 13.81
N LYS A 28 -7.57 -4.53 13.60
CA LYS A 28 -6.79 -5.52 14.35
C LYS A 28 -5.29 -5.48 14.02
N ARG A 29 -4.91 -4.94 12.86
CA ARG A 29 -3.52 -4.81 12.45
C ARG A 29 -2.86 -3.56 13.03
N GLY A 30 -3.59 -2.46 13.09
CA GLY A 30 -3.09 -1.17 13.55
C GLY A 30 -4.12 -0.48 14.43
N PRO A 31 -4.10 -0.74 15.75
CA PRO A 31 -5.12 -0.22 16.65
C PRO A 31 -4.91 1.24 17.05
N ASP A 32 -3.70 1.83 16.80
CA ASP A 32 -3.32 3.12 17.37
C ASP A 32 -3.93 4.30 16.62
N HIS A 33 -4.11 4.17 15.29
CA HIS A 33 -4.73 5.22 14.48
C HIS A 33 -5.30 4.65 13.19
N GLN A 34 -6.46 5.15 12.76
CA GLN A 34 -7.06 4.83 11.45
C GLN A 34 -7.37 6.12 10.72
N ASP A 35 -6.99 6.17 9.44
CA ASP A 35 -7.30 7.30 8.58
C ASP A 35 -7.44 6.86 7.13
N TYR A 36 -8.01 7.74 6.31
CA TYR A 36 -8.14 7.59 4.87
C TYR A 36 -7.95 8.92 4.15
N TRP A 37 -7.56 8.83 2.90
CA TRP A 37 -7.49 9.96 1.97
C TRP A 37 -8.33 9.65 0.74
N LEU A 38 -9.12 10.64 0.31
CA LEU A 38 -9.98 10.55 -0.85
C LEU A 38 -9.50 11.52 -1.93
N ALA A 39 -9.44 11.04 -3.19
CA ALA A 39 -9.33 11.86 -4.37
C ALA A 39 -10.66 11.74 -5.14
N GLU A 40 -11.62 12.58 -4.75
CA GLU A 40 -13.02 12.46 -5.16
C GLU A 40 -13.21 12.45 -6.67
N ASN A 41 -12.53 13.36 -7.38
CA ASN A 41 -12.70 13.53 -8.83
C ASN A 41 -12.19 12.36 -9.67
N ILE A 42 -11.38 11.47 -9.09
CA ILE A 42 -10.79 10.32 -9.80
C ILE A 42 -11.19 8.98 -9.19
N GLY A 43 -12.09 8.99 -8.20
CA GLY A 43 -12.61 7.78 -7.58
C GLY A 43 -11.57 6.95 -6.82
N LEU A 44 -10.57 7.57 -6.21
CA LEU A 44 -9.51 6.91 -5.47
C LEU A 44 -9.68 7.10 -3.96
N ALA A 45 -9.57 6.00 -3.21
CA ALA A 45 -9.47 6.02 -1.75
C ALA A 45 -8.25 5.22 -1.30
N LEU A 46 -7.43 5.81 -0.43
CA LEU A 46 -6.32 5.17 0.27
C LEU A 46 -6.66 5.10 1.76
N CYS A 47 -6.51 3.92 2.38
CA CYS A 47 -6.89 3.64 3.76
C CYS A 47 -5.71 3.07 4.53
N HIS A 48 -5.48 3.54 5.74
CA HIS A 48 -4.41 3.09 6.61
C HIS A 48 -4.87 2.83 8.04
N SER A 49 -4.35 1.76 8.64
CA SER A 49 -4.51 1.42 10.05
C SER A 49 -3.14 1.24 10.66
N ARG A 50 -2.79 2.12 11.61
CA ARG A 50 -1.43 2.30 12.12
C ARG A 50 -1.19 1.49 13.39
N LEU A 51 -0.05 0.80 13.42
CA LEU A 51 0.67 0.41 14.63
C LEU A 51 1.93 1.28 14.71
N ALA A 52 2.01 2.14 15.71
CA ALA A 52 3.12 3.10 15.87
C ALA A 52 4.33 2.41 16.50
N ILE A 53 5.48 2.36 15.78
CA ILE A 53 6.70 1.68 16.22
C ILE A 53 7.89 2.66 16.23
N ILE A 54 8.32 3.14 15.06
CA ILE A 54 9.53 3.98 14.92
C ILE A 54 9.30 5.41 15.44
N ASP A 55 8.19 6.01 15.08
CA ASP A 55 7.79 7.34 15.53
C ASP A 55 6.38 7.24 16.11
N THR A 56 6.22 7.37 17.40
CA THR A 56 4.92 7.27 18.08
C THR A 56 4.11 8.57 18.05
N SER A 57 4.68 9.64 17.49
CA SER A 57 3.97 10.92 17.34
C SER A 57 2.96 10.92 16.20
N ASN A 58 2.14 11.96 16.16
CA ASN A 58 1.19 12.17 15.06
C ASN A 58 1.87 12.50 13.71
N LYS A 59 3.20 12.73 13.69
CA LYS A 59 3.93 13.00 12.46
C LYS A 59 4.08 11.77 11.55
N GLY A 60 3.89 10.57 12.11
CA GLY A 60 3.89 9.31 11.36
C GLY A 60 2.51 8.84 10.90
N VAL A 61 1.48 9.68 10.94
CA VAL A 61 0.13 9.35 10.46
C VAL A 61 0.14 9.16 8.94
N GLN A 62 -0.66 8.20 8.50
CA GLN A 62 -0.85 7.86 7.09
C GLN A 62 -2.36 7.76 6.78
N PRO A 63 -2.77 8.05 5.53
CA PRO A 63 -1.98 8.26 4.31
C PRO A 63 -1.07 9.50 4.40
N MET A 64 0.20 9.35 4.04
CA MET A 64 1.20 10.41 4.16
C MET A 64 1.47 11.07 2.81
N HIS A 65 1.51 12.40 2.79
CA HIS A 65 1.84 13.20 1.60
C HIS A 65 3.33 13.49 1.54
N SER A 66 3.90 13.44 0.34
CA SER A 66 5.28 13.92 0.10
C SER A 66 5.39 15.42 0.33
N PHE A 67 6.61 15.92 0.57
CA PHE A 67 6.87 17.33 0.83
C PHE A 67 6.34 18.26 -0.29
N ASN A 68 6.51 17.85 -1.55
CA ASN A 68 6.00 18.58 -2.72
C ASN A 68 4.52 18.28 -3.06
N ASN A 69 3.83 17.53 -2.20
CA ASN A 69 2.43 17.10 -2.35
C ASN A 69 2.12 16.31 -3.64
N ARG A 70 3.14 15.82 -4.37
CA ARG A 70 2.96 14.98 -5.56
C ARG A 70 2.49 13.58 -5.22
N TYR A 71 3.08 12.98 -4.18
CA TYR A 71 2.82 11.59 -3.81
C TYR A 71 1.97 11.47 -2.55
N VAL A 72 1.13 10.43 -2.50
CA VAL A 72 0.42 9.99 -1.29
C VAL A 72 0.69 8.50 -1.09
N ILE A 73 1.17 8.12 0.10
CA ILE A 73 1.54 6.75 0.42
C ILE A 73 0.77 6.18 1.60
N CYS A 74 0.38 4.90 1.51
CA CYS A 74 0.10 4.04 2.66
C CYS A 74 1.12 2.90 2.67
N PHE A 75 1.81 2.76 3.78
CA PHE A 75 2.93 1.85 3.97
C PHE A 75 2.72 0.94 5.19
N ASN A 76 2.97 -0.34 5.00
CA ASN A 76 3.00 -1.35 6.06
C ASN A 76 4.34 -2.06 6.01
N GLY A 77 5.23 -1.77 6.93
CA GLY A 77 6.55 -2.37 6.93
C GLY A 77 7.53 -1.68 7.85
N GLU A 78 8.79 -1.96 7.60
CA GLU A 78 9.95 -1.30 8.20
C GLU A 78 11.10 -1.31 7.20
N ILE A 79 11.68 -0.13 6.93
CA ILE A 79 12.86 0.03 6.09
C ILE A 79 14.08 0.10 7.01
N TYR A 80 14.89 -0.95 7.02
CA TYR A 80 16.00 -1.10 7.95
C TYR A 80 17.10 -0.07 7.70
N ASN A 81 17.38 0.24 6.44
CA ASN A 81 18.42 1.18 6.03
C ASN A 81 17.91 2.63 5.85
N TYR A 82 16.77 3.02 6.46
CA TYR A 82 16.19 4.36 6.25
C TYR A 82 17.13 5.52 6.66
N LYS A 83 17.96 5.31 7.69
CA LYS A 83 18.95 6.32 8.12
C LYS A 83 20.04 6.52 7.08
N GLU A 84 20.55 5.42 6.53
CA GLU A 84 21.55 5.46 5.45
C GLU A 84 20.99 6.16 4.19
N ILE A 85 19.72 5.88 3.86
CA ILE A 85 19.03 6.55 2.74
C ILE A 85 18.96 8.07 2.99
N ARG A 86 18.62 8.53 4.20
CA ARG A 86 18.61 9.95 4.57
C ARG A 86 19.99 10.58 4.39
N GLU A 87 21.04 9.96 4.92
CA GLU A 87 22.42 10.44 4.76
C GLU A 87 22.84 10.53 3.29
N ASN A 88 22.46 9.55 2.47
CA ASN A 88 22.76 9.55 1.03
C ASN A 88 22.02 10.69 0.30
N LEU A 89 20.78 10.98 0.67
CA LEU A 89 20.02 12.11 0.14
C LEU A 89 20.68 13.43 0.53
N ASP A 90 21.06 13.62 1.78
CA ASP A 90 21.71 14.83 2.27
C ASP A 90 23.08 15.04 1.59
N LYS A 91 23.92 14.00 1.46
CA LYS A 91 25.20 14.03 0.72
C LYS A 91 25.04 14.35 -0.76
N SER A 92 23.90 14.02 -1.36
CA SER A 92 23.58 14.35 -2.76
C SER A 92 23.16 15.81 -2.96
N GLY A 93 23.18 16.63 -1.91
CA GLY A 93 22.76 18.03 -1.96
C GLY A 93 21.24 18.23 -1.96
N TYR A 94 20.46 17.16 -1.77
CA TYR A 94 19.01 17.22 -1.68
C TYR A 94 18.59 17.75 -0.31
N LYS A 95 18.33 19.05 -0.24
CA LYS A 95 17.91 19.73 1.01
C LYS A 95 16.46 19.40 1.34
N TYR A 96 16.23 18.21 1.93
CA TYR A 96 14.91 17.81 2.39
C TYR A 96 14.68 18.28 3.84
N GLN A 97 13.52 18.88 4.10
CA GLN A 97 13.14 19.26 5.46
C GLN A 97 12.36 18.15 6.12
N TRP A 98 13.06 17.31 6.89
CA TRP A 98 12.47 16.18 7.63
C TRP A 98 11.46 16.66 8.66
N LYS A 99 10.23 16.18 8.61
CA LYS A 99 9.15 16.50 9.54
C LYS A 99 8.97 15.44 10.63
N SER A 100 9.38 14.20 10.35
CA SER A 100 9.27 13.05 11.24
C SER A 100 10.54 12.21 11.24
N ASN A 101 10.60 11.23 12.12
CA ASN A 101 11.66 10.22 12.12
C ASN A 101 11.23 8.91 11.45
N THR A 102 10.12 8.92 10.71
CA THR A 102 9.58 7.71 10.09
C THR A 102 10.37 7.29 8.86
N ASP A 103 10.45 6.01 8.65
CA ASP A 103 10.90 5.40 7.41
C ASP A 103 9.95 5.70 6.24
N THR A 104 8.65 5.85 6.51
CA THR A 104 7.64 6.26 5.51
C THR A 104 7.99 7.59 4.84
N GLU A 105 8.38 8.60 5.63
CA GLU A 105 8.83 9.88 5.07
C GLU A 105 10.12 9.73 4.26
N THR A 106 11.00 8.82 4.69
CA THR A 106 12.23 8.51 3.94
C THR A 106 11.93 7.88 2.59
N ILE A 107 10.96 6.96 2.51
CA ILE A 107 10.50 6.40 1.23
C ILE A 107 10.01 7.51 0.29
N LEU A 108 9.16 8.41 0.78
CA LEU A 108 8.64 9.53 -0.02
C LEU A 108 9.76 10.46 -0.52
N ALA A 109 10.72 10.80 0.33
CA ALA A 109 11.88 11.61 -0.04
C ALA A 109 12.75 10.91 -1.10
N ALA A 110 13.00 9.62 -0.92
CA ALA A 110 13.75 8.79 -1.87
C ALA A 110 13.06 8.72 -3.24
N ILE A 111 11.75 8.50 -3.26
CA ILE A 111 10.94 8.48 -4.49
C ILE A 111 10.96 9.85 -5.18
N GLN A 112 10.82 10.92 -4.41
CA GLN A 112 10.83 12.29 -4.93
C GLN A 112 12.17 12.64 -5.60
N PHE A 113 13.28 12.13 -5.05
CA PHE A 113 14.62 12.44 -5.55
C PHE A 113 15.10 11.49 -6.67
N TRP A 114 14.89 10.18 -6.52
CA TRP A 114 15.41 9.15 -7.47
C TRP A 114 14.37 8.65 -8.46
N GLY A 115 13.09 8.95 -8.27
CA GLY A 115 11.98 8.27 -8.93
C GLY A 115 11.66 6.94 -8.28
N ILE A 116 10.43 6.42 -8.50
CA ILE A 116 9.93 5.24 -7.80
C ILE A 116 10.74 3.98 -8.07
N GLU A 117 11.07 3.69 -9.32
CA GLU A 117 11.79 2.46 -9.69
C GLU A 117 13.16 2.38 -9.03
N LYS A 118 13.94 3.47 -9.11
CA LYS A 118 15.28 3.53 -8.51
C LYS A 118 15.21 3.58 -6.98
N ALA A 119 14.22 4.24 -6.40
CA ALA A 119 14.03 4.27 -4.96
C ALA A 119 13.77 2.89 -4.39
N ILE A 120 12.83 2.11 -4.98
CA ILE A 120 12.49 0.76 -4.51
C ILE A 120 13.72 -0.15 -4.47
N THR A 121 14.61 -0.09 -5.46
CA THR A 121 15.81 -0.94 -5.49
C THR A 121 16.78 -0.66 -4.35
N LYS A 122 16.71 0.54 -3.74
CA LYS A 122 17.57 0.97 -2.63
C LYS A 122 16.97 0.67 -1.25
N LEU A 123 15.69 0.33 -1.19
CA LEU A 123 15.04 -0.02 0.08
C LEU A 123 15.52 -1.40 0.54
N ASP A 124 15.97 -1.49 1.78
CA ASP A 124 16.24 -2.75 2.47
C ASP A 124 15.30 -2.85 3.67
N GLY A 125 14.46 -3.91 3.67
CA GLY A 125 13.45 -4.07 4.69
C GLY A 125 12.29 -4.97 4.27
N MET A 126 11.34 -5.10 5.17
CA MET A 126 10.09 -5.82 4.98
C MET A 126 8.95 -4.83 4.74
N PHE A 127 8.32 -4.86 3.58
CA PHE A 127 7.32 -3.86 3.27
C PHE A 127 6.27 -4.27 2.24
N ALA A 128 5.11 -3.63 2.37
CA ALA A 128 4.14 -3.47 1.31
C ALA A 128 3.63 -2.02 1.35
N PHE A 129 3.48 -1.39 0.20
CA PHE A 129 2.88 -0.07 0.13
C PHE A 129 2.02 0.14 -1.12
N CYS A 130 1.09 1.07 -1.01
CA CYS A 130 0.46 1.71 -2.15
C CYS A 130 0.91 3.16 -2.22
N LEU A 131 1.21 3.64 -3.42
CA LEU A 131 1.63 5.00 -3.70
C LEU A 131 0.82 5.57 -4.84
N TRP A 132 0.21 6.71 -4.63
CA TRP A 132 -0.44 7.50 -5.68
C TRP A 132 0.49 8.61 -6.15
N ASP A 133 0.74 8.70 -7.45
CA ASP A 133 1.41 9.82 -8.10
C ASP A 133 0.36 10.73 -8.76
N LYS A 134 0.16 11.91 -8.18
CA LYS A 134 -0.82 12.88 -8.68
C LYS A 134 -0.47 13.47 -10.04
N THR A 135 0.81 13.48 -10.42
CA THR A 135 1.27 14.04 -11.69
C THR A 135 1.11 13.07 -12.84
N GLU A 136 1.47 11.78 -12.57
CA GLU A 136 1.37 10.72 -13.57
C GLU A 136 -0.03 10.05 -13.57
N GLU A 137 -0.89 10.43 -12.62
CA GLU A 137 -2.19 9.78 -12.37
C GLU A 137 -2.08 8.26 -12.32
N SER A 138 -1.07 7.77 -11.59
CA SER A 138 -0.72 6.36 -11.52
C SER A 138 -0.69 5.86 -10.09
N LEU A 139 -1.23 4.66 -9.87
CA LEU A 139 -1.18 3.96 -8.59
C LEU A 139 -0.15 2.82 -8.66
N TYR A 140 0.72 2.78 -7.67
CA TYR A 140 1.73 1.74 -7.52
C TYR A 140 1.41 0.88 -6.30
N LEU A 141 1.47 -0.44 -6.47
CA LEU A 141 1.38 -1.43 -5.41
C LEU A 141 2.70 -2.18 -5.35
N ALA A 142 3.50 -1.98 -4.31
CA ALA A 142 4.83 -2.58 -4.21
C ALA A 142 4.94 -3.51 -3.01
N ARG A 143 5.77 -4.56 -3.16
CA ARG A 143 6.00 -5.57 -2.13
C ARG A 143 7.49 -5.90 -2.02
N ASP A 144 7.95 -6.14 -0.80
CA ASP A 144 9.34 -6.47 -0.48
C ASP A 144 9.86 -7.72 -1.22
N ARG A 145 11.22 -7.88 -1.25
CA ARG A 145 11.93 -8.89 -2.02
C ARG A 145 11.48 -10.33 -1.79
N ILE A 146 11.12 -10.68 -0.55
CA ILE A 146 10.72 -12.04 -0.18
C ILE A 146 9.23 -12.17 0.16
N GLY A 147 8.50 -11.04 0.12
CA GLY A 147 7.05 -11.01 0.34
C GLY A 147 6.64 -11.18 1.80
N GLU A 148 7.43 -10.67 2.75
CA GLU A 148 7.10 -10.72 4.17
C GLU A 148 5.82 -9.98 4.50
N LYS A 149 5.60 -8.82 3.88
CA LYS A 149 4.35 -8.09 4.06
C LYS A 149 3.34 -8.48 2.99
N PRO A 150 2.13 -8.87 3.38
CA PRO A 150 1.10 -9.26 2.42
C PRO A 150 0.52 -8.05 1.70
N LEU A 151 0.25 -8.21 0.40
CA LEU A 151 -0.49 -7.26 -0.42
C LEU A 151 -1.28 -8.01 -1.49
N TYR A 152 -2.59 -7.78 -1.51
CA TYR A 152 -3.54 -8.36 -2.44
C TYR A 152 -4.22 -7.28 -3.24
N TYR A 153 -4.59 -7.61 -4.47
CA TYR A 153 -5.40 -6.74 -5.30
C TYR A 153 -6.46 -7.53 -6.10
N TYR A 154 -7.54 -6.86 -6.39
CA TYR A 154 -8.64 -7.33 -7.23
C TYR A 154 -8.80 -6.36 -8.39
N ILE A 155 -8.88 -6.86 -9.60
CA ILE A 155 -9.16 -6.06 -10.79
C ILE A 155 -10.37 -6.66 -11.51
N ASN A 156 -11.35 -5.82 -11.78
CA ASN A 156 -12.47 -6.15 -12.64
C ASN A 156 -12.95 -4.89 -13.39
N LYS A 157 -12.85 -4.91 -14.73
CA LYS A 157 -13.14 -3.76 -15.58
C LYS A 157 -12.35 -2.51 -15.12
N ASN A 158 -13.08 -1.49 -14.65
CA ASN A 158 -12.52 -0.22 -14.21
C ASN A 158 -12.43 -0.11 -12.67
N LEU A 159 -12.51 -1.23 -11.94
CA LEU A 159 -12.42 -1.27 -10.49
C LEU A 159 -11.18 -2.03 -10.07
N LEU A 160 -10.30 -1.33 -9.37
CA LEU A 160 -9.21 -1.90 -8.58
C LEU A 160 -9.57 -1.81 -7.11
N ILE A 161 -9.35 -2.88 -6.35
CA ILE A 161 -9.40 -2.89 -4.90
C ILE A 161 -8.11 -3.55 -4.41
N PHE A 162 -7.50 -3.02 -3.34
CA PHE A 162 -6.28 -3.60 -2.79
C PHE A 162 -6.27 -3.56 -1.27
N GLY A 163 -5.40 -4.38 -0.66
CA GLY A 163 -5.24 -4.38 0.78
C GLY A 163 -4.27 -5.43 1.30
N SER A 164 -3.86 -5.25 2.54
CA SER A 164 -3.00 -6.19 3.26
C SER A 164 -3.64 -7.58 3.45
N GLU A 165 -4.94 -7.68 3.35
CA GLU A 165 -5.68 -8.93 3.58
C GLU A 165 -6.88 -9.03 2.63
N ILE A 166 -7.21 -10.24 2.18
CA ILE A 166 -8.36 -10.49 1.30
C ILE A 166 -9.68 -10.03 1.94
N ARG A 167 -9.78 -10.10 3.28
CA ARG A 167 -10.98 -9.63 3.98
C ARG A 167 -11.24 -8.12 3.81
N VAL A 168 -10.21 -7.32 3.52
CA VAL A 168 -10.35 -5.90 3.15
C VAL A 168 -11.07 -5.77 1.82
N LEU A 169 -10.58 -6.49 0.81
CA LEU A 169 -11.16 -6.47 -0.53
C LEU A 169 -12.64 -6.87 -0.50
N LYS A 170 -12.97 -7.92 0.30
CA LYS A 170 -14.34 -8.43 0.46
C LYS A 170 -15.33 -7.42 1.03
N LYS A 171 -14.87 -6.35 1.65
CA LYS A 171 -15.74 -5.28 2.20
C LYS A 171 -16.21 -4.29 1.13
N HIS A 172 -15.52 -4.24 -0.01
CA HIS A 172 -15.96 -3.36 -1.10
C HIS A 172 -17.26 -3.89 -1.73
N PRO A 173 -18.34 -3.08 -1.83
CA PRO A 173 -19.65 -3.56 -2.25
C PRO A 173 -19.69 -4.10 -3.67
N LEU A 174 -18.82 -3.60 -4.56
CA LEU A 174 -18.75 -4.03 -5.97
C LEU A 174 -17.79 -5.20 -6.21
N MET A 175 -17.15 -5.76 -5.17
CA MET A 175 -16.30 -6.94 -5.34
C MET A 175 -17.16 -8.19 -5.63
N ILE A 176 -16.90 -8.83 -6.77
CA ILE A 176 -17.50 -10.12 -7.10
C ILE A 176 -16.72 -11.23 -6.38
N LYS A 177 -17.40 -11.96 -5.48
CA LYS A 177 -16.80 -12.98 -4.61
C LYS A 177 -16.88 -14.38 -5.24
N GLU A 178 -16.43 -14.50 -6.47
CA GLU A 178 -16.45 -15.77 -7.20
C GLU A 178 -15.24 -16.63 -6.83
N ILE A 179 -15.52 -17.88 -6.45
CA ILE A 179 -14.48 -18.86 -6.08
C ILE A 179 -13.77 -19.38 -7.34
N ASN A 180 -12.45 -19.48 -7.26
CA ASN A 180 -11.64 -20.17 -8.25
C ASN A 180 -11.43 -21.63 -7.84
N TYR A 181 -12.22 -22.53 -8.41
CA TYR A 181 -12.19 -23.93 -8.06
C TYR A 181 -10.87 -24.64 -8.45
N GLU A 182 -10.17 -24.15 -9.47
CA GLU A 182 -8.87 -24.69 -9.87
C GLU A 182 -7.81 -24.53 -8.75
N ASN A 183 -7.89 -23.44 -8.00
CA ASN A 183 -6.95 -23.16 -6.91
C ASN A 183 -7.36 -23.88 -5.58
N ILE A 184 -8.57 -24.42 -5.50
CA ILE A 184 -9.02 -25.13 -4.30
C ILE A 184 -8.27 -26.45 -4.11
N SER A 185 -7.98 -27.20 -5.17
CA SER A 185 -7.24 -28.45 -5.07
C SER A 185 -5.87 -28.23 -4.45
N GLU A 186 -5.15 -27.21 -4.88
CA GLU A 186 -3.85 -26.82 -4.31
C GLU A 186 -3.94 -26.53 -2.80
N TYR A 187 -5.01 -25.82 -2.39
CA TYR A 187 -5.26 -25.56 -0.97
C TYR A 187 -5.50 -26.84 -0.16
N PHE A 188 -6.22 -27.83 -0.69
CA PHE A 188 -6.42 -29.10 -0.02
C PHE A 188 -5.16 -29.94 0.06
N ASP A 189 -4.31 -29.87 -0.97
CA ASP A 189 -3.06 -30.64 -1.03
C ASP A 189 -1.98 -30.07 -0.09
N TYR A 190 -1.87 -28.73 0.00
CA TYR A 190 -0.75 -28.05 0.65
C TYR A 190 -1.13 -27.16 1.84
N GLY A 191 -2.43 -26.88 2.07
CA GLY A 191 -2.91 -25.96 3.10
C GLY A 191 -2.76 -24.48 2.73
N PHE A 192 -2.25 -24.18 1.54
CA PHE A 192 -2.12 -22.81 1.00
C PHE A 192 -2.18 -22.82 -0.53
N ILE A 193 -2.36 -21.64 -1.11
CA ILE A 193 -2.32 -21.43 -2.57
C ILE A 193 -1.04 -20.68 -2.89
N SER A 194 -0.18 -21.26 -3.73
CA SER A 194 1.14 -20.71 -4.07
C SER A 194 1.07 -19.53 -5.05
N GLY A 195 2.20 -18.91 -5.30
CA GLY A 195 2.36 -17.85 -6.30
C GLY A 195 1.43 -16.65 -6.07
N GLU A 196 0.91 -16.12 -7.17
CA GLU A 196 0.03 -14.94 -7.17
C GLU A 196 -1.44 -15.27 -6.94
N ASN A 197 -1.82 -16.52 -7.11
CA ASN A 197 -3.22 -16.93 -7.07
C ASN A 197 -3.82 -16.84 -5.66
N THR A 198 -5.14 -16.76 -5.62
CA THR A 198 -5.93 -16.83 -4.39
C THR A 198 -7.15 -17.71 -4.61
N ILE A 199 -7.92 -17.95 -3.55
CA ILE A 199 -9.19 -18.68 -3.63
C ILE A 199 -10.28 -17.95 -4.44
N TYR A 200 -10.13 -16.63 -4.68
CA TYR A 200 -11.09 -15.85 -5.44
C TYR A 200 -10.60 -15.58 -6.84
N LYS A 201 -11.49 -15.67 -7.86
CA LYS A 201 -11.21 -15.16 -9.20
C LYS A 201 -10.93 -13.67 -9.15
N ASN A 202 -10.05 -13.20 -10.04
CA ASN A 202 -9.65 -11.79 -10.15
C ASN A 202 -8.97 -11.18 -8.90
N VAL A 203 -8.71 -11.98 -7.86
CA VAL A 203 -7.88 -11.57 -6.70
C VAL A 203 -6.50 -12.19 -6.82
N ARG A 204 -5.47 -11.37 -6.79
CA ARG A 204 -4.07 -11.78 -6.86
C ARG A 204 -3.26 -11.24 -5.69
N LYS A 205 -2.18 -11.93 -5.36
CA LYS A 205 -1.11 -11.40 -4.50
C LYS A 205 -0.16 -10.58 -5.36
N VAL A 206 0.32 -9.44 -4.88
CA VAL A 206 1.48 -8.79 -5.49
C VAL A 206 2.68 -9.72 -5.31
N ARG A 207 3.43 -9.98 -6.39
CA ARG A 207 4.61 -10.85 -6.34
C ARG A 207 5.69 -10.27 -5.43
N PRO A 208 6.41 -11.11 -4.68
CA PRO A 208 7.61 -10.67 -3.96
C PRO A 208 8.61 -9.99 -4.89
N GLY A 209 9.24 -8.91 -4.40
CA GLY A 209 10.27 -8.18 -5.14
C GLY A 209 9.77 -7.41 -6.37
N THR A 210 8.47 -7.15 -6.45
CA THR A 210 7.88 -6.44 -7.61
C THR A 210 6.99 -5.28 -7.19
N PHE A 211 6.66 -4.47 -8.17
CA PHE A 211 5.54 -3.54 -8.07
C PHE A 211 4.62 -3.67 -9.29
N VAL A 212 3.36 -3.30 -9.10
CA VAL A 212 2.34 -3.18 -10.15
C VAL A 212 2.07 -1.70 -10.34
N LYS A 213 2.21 -1.20 -11.57
CA LYS A 213 1.78 0.15 -11.97
C LYS A 213 0.44 0.06 -12.69
N LEU A 214 -0.48 0.93 -12.34
CA LEU A 214 -1.86 0.98 -12.82
C LEU A 214 -2.19 2.40 -13.25
#